data_c755ac69ccc12b8abb65d95a21aad86d
#
_entry.id   c755ac69ccc12b8abb65d95a21aad86d
#
_cell.length_a   1.000
_cell.length_b   1.000
_cell.length_c   1.000
_cell.angle_alpha   90.00
_cell.angle_beta   90.00
_cell.angle_gamma   90.00
#
_symmetry.space_group_name_H-M   'P 1'
#
loop_
_entity.id
_entity.type
_entity.pdbx_description
1 polymer ?
#
loop_
_entity_poly.entity_id
_entity_poly.type
_entity_poly.pdbx_seq_one_letter_code
_entity_poly.pdbx_strand_id
1 'polypeptide(L)'
;CYLSLDNLGRSANRGQCMQVCRRSYTVRDRETGVELDVDNKYIMSPKDLKTIGFIDRMMKAGVRVFKIEGRARSAEYVYTVVQCYKEAIAAVEDGTYSKEKVAQWEERLKTVFNRGFWDGYYLGQKLGEWSEVYGSSATEKKQYIGKGQKYFSKLGVGEFYLEAGSFKKGDKLLIVGPTTGVLY
;
A
#
# COMPACT_ATOMS: atom_id res chain seq x y z
N CYS A 1 15.64 1.54 -4.94
CA CYS A 1 16.35 0.38 -4.40
C CYS A 1 17.79 0.39 -4.90
N TYR A 2 18.72 0.50 -3.99
CA TYR A 2 20.15 0.54 -4.30
C TYR A 2 20.61 -0.75 -5.00
N LEU A 3 20.19 -1.91 -4.51
CA LEU A 3 20.53 -3.20 -5.11
C LEU A 3 20.14 -3.33 -6.58
N SER A 4 18.99 -2.76 -6.98
CA SER A 4 18.56 -2.78 -8.37
C SER A 4 19.43 -1.88 -9.25
N LEU A 5 19.88 -0.75 -8.71
CA LEU A 5 20.77 0.17 -9.42
C LEU A 5 22.18 -0.43 -9.53
N ASP A 6 22.73 -0.89 -8.42
CA ASP A 6 24.09 -1.39 -8.34
C ASP A 6 24.31 -2.66 -9.17
N ASN A 7 23.47 -3.68 -8.97
CA ASN A 7 23.65 -4.96 -9.63
C ASN A 7 23.16 -5.01 -11.09
N LEU A 8 22.19 -4.18 -11.46
CA LEU A 8 21.48 -4.29 -12.73
C LEU A 8 21.41 -2.99 -13.51
N GLY A 9 22.00 -1.90 -13.04
CA GLY A 9 21.94 -0.58 -13.65
C GLY A 9 20.52 0.01 -13.73
N ARG A 10 19.55 -0.53 -12.99
CA ARG A 10 18.13 -0.17 -13.06
C ARG A 10 17.70 0.61 -11.84
N SER A 11 17.50 1.93 -12.00
CA SER A 11 17.14 2.83 -10.91
C SER A 11 15.68 2.69 -10.49
N ALA A 12 15.43 2.42 -9.21
CA ALA A 12 14.10 2.48 -8.61
C ALA A 12 13.52 3.90 -8.68
N ASN A 13 14.37 4.94 -8.57
CA ASN A 13 13.94 6.34 -8.68
C ASN A 13 13.43 6.70 -10.07
N ARG A 14 13.77 5.92 -11.09
CA ARG A 14 13.28 6.07 -12.45
C ARG A 14 12.15 5.08 -12.79
N GLY A 15 11.55 4.44 -11.80
CA GLY A 15 10.51 3.43 -12.01
C GLY A 15 11.00 2.07 -12.53
N GLN A 16 12.31 1.85 -12.64
CA GLN A 16 12.93 0.67 -13.26
C GLN A 16 13.41 -0.37 -12.25
N CYS A 17 12.82 -0.43 -11.06
CA CYS A 17 13.22 -1.38 -10.03
C CYS A 17 12.96 -2.83 -10.47
N MET A 18 14.01 -3.65 -10.52
CA MET A 18 13.93 -5.07 -10.90
C MET A 18 13.55 -5.99 -9.73
N GLN A 19 13.17 -5.40 -8.60
CA GLN A 19 12.68 -6.10 -7.40
C GLN A 19 13.61 -7.23 -6.94
N VAL A 20 14.91 -7.01 -6.97
CA VAL A 20 15.91 -8.00 -6.51
C VAL A 20 15.68 -8.45 -5.06
N CYS A 21 15.12 -7.57 -4.22
CA CYS A 21 14.74 -7.90 -2.85
C CYS A 21 13.63 -8.96 -2.73
N ARG A 22 13.04 -9.40 -3.85
CA ARG A 22 11.94 -10.36 -3.91
C ARG A 22 12.32 -11.68 -4.62
N ARG A 23 13.60 -11.91 -4.78
CA ARG A 23 14.14 -13.15 -5.34
C ARG A 23 14.51 -14.13 -4.22
N SER A 24 14.62 -15.41 -4.57
CA SER A 24 15.23 -16.40 -3.71
C SER A 24 16.75 -16.21 -3.72
N TYR A 25 17.40 -16.51 -2.62
CA TYR A 25 18.83 -16.38 -2.45
C TYR A 25 19.40 -17.60 -1.75
N THR A 26 20.60 -18.01 -2.14
CA THR A 26 21.45 -18.90 -1.36
C THR A 26 22.48 -18.04 -0.64
N VAL A 27 22.56 -18.14 0.66
CA VAL A 27 23.57 -17.45 1.48
C VAL A 27 24.64 -18.47 1.84
N ARG A 28 25.89 -18.16 1.50
CA ARG A 28 27.04 -19.01 1.82
C ARG A 28 27.93 -18.33 2.86
N ASP A 29 28.18 -19.07 3.94
CA ASP A 29 29.20 -18.72 4.90
C ASP A 29 30.59 -18.89 4.26
N ARG A 30 31.40 -17.84 4.25
CA ARG A 30 32.72 -17.88 3.61
C ARG A 30 33.77 -18.63 4.40
N GLU A 31 33.61 -18.74 5.70
CA GLU A 31 34.57 -19.42 6.58
C GLU A 31 34.33 -20.91 6.62
N THR A 32 33.09 -21.32 6.80
CA THR A 32 32.70 -22.72 6.95
C THR A 32 32.23 -23.37 5.65
N GLY A 33 31.87 -22.58 4.64
CA GLY A 33 31.30 -23.05 3.38
C GLY A 33 29.84 -23.53 3.49
N VAL A 34 29.22 -23.41 4.66
CA VAL A 34 27.82 -23.79 4.87
C VAL A 34 26.92 -22.92 4.02
N GLU A 35 25.98 -23.53 3.30
CA GLU A 35 24.99 -22.86 2.48
C GLU A 35 23.63 -22.93 3.17
N LEU A 36 22.94 -21.78 3.19
CA LEU A 36 21.56 -21.65 3.66
C LEU A 36 20.70 -21.26 2.47
N ASP A 37 19.79 -22.12 2.10
CA ASP A 37 18.75 -21.78 1.16
C ASP A 37 17.71 -20.91 1.85
N VAL A 38 17.56 -19.69 1.37
CA VAL A 38 16.54 -18.79 1.86
C VAL A 38 15.28 -19.00 1.03
N ASP A 39 14.45 -19.93 1.46
CA ASP A 39 13.17 -20.25 0.80
C ASP A 39 12.17 -19.10 0.88
N ASN A 40 12.33 -18.21 1.83
CA ASN A 40 11.55 -16.99 1.90
C ASN A 40 11.98 -16.03 0.80
N LYS A 41 11.27 -16.08 -0.32
CA LYS A 41 11.49 -15.23 -1.52
C LYS A 41 11.41 -13.72 -1.25
N TYR A 42 11.14 -13.31 -0.01
CA TYR A 42 10.91 -11.91 0.36
C TYR A 42 11.79 -11.44 1.53
N ILE A 43 12.87 -12.15 1.80
CA ILE A 43 13.77 -11.87 2.94
C ILE A 43 14.23 -10.42 3.02
N MET A 44 14.30 -9.72 1.89
CA MET A 44 14.68 -8.31 1.82
C MET A 44 13.50 -7.39 1.48
N SER A 45 12.28 -7.91 1.50
CA SER A 45 11.04 -7.17 1.26
C SER A 45 10.29 -6.96 2.58
N PRO A 46 10.52 -5.85 3.29
CA PRO A 46 9.83 -5.58 4.54
C PRO A 46 8.33 -5.40 4.30
N LYS A 47 7.53 -5.63 5.34
CA LYS A 47 6.14 -5.19 5.41
C LYS A 47 6.05 -3.68 5.20
N ASP A 48 4.89 -3.19 4.83
CA ASP A 48 4.68 -1.75 4.64
C ASP A 48 4.69 -1.04 6.01
N LEU A 49 5.49 0.03 6.12
CA LEU A 49 5.56 0.85 7.34
C LEU A 49 4.22 1.56 7.56
N LYS A 50 3.64 1.37 8.72
CA LYS A 50 2.39 2.00 9.14
C LYS A 50 2.59 2.69 10.50
N THR A 51 2.43 4.00 10.53
CA THR A 51 2.66 4.81 11.72
C THR A 51 1.38 5.40 12.33
N ILE A 52 0.22 5.09 11.74
CA ILE A 52 -1.06 5.69 12.14
C ILE A 52 -1.44 5.39 13.60
N GLY A 53 -0.99 4.25 14.13
CA GLY A 53 -1.24 3.82 15.51
C GLY A 53 -0.45 4.58 16.57
N PHE A 54 0.53 5.39 16.18
CA PHE A 54 1.35 6.19 17.10
C PHE A 54 1.74 7.56 16.50
N ILE A 55 0.94 8.08 15.56
CA ILE A 55 1.18 9.37 14.91
C ILE A 55 1.13 10.53 15.93
N ASP A 56 0.32 10.42 16.96
CA ASP A 56 0.25 11.35 18.09
C ASP A 56 1.62 11.52 18.78
N ARG A 57 2.33 10.41 18.99
CA ARG A 57 3.67 10.41 19.58
C ARG A 57 4.69 11.08 18.66
N MET A 58 4.60 10.86 17.34
CA MET A 58 5.45 11.50 16.36
C MET A 58 5.21 13.01 16.32
N MET A 59 3.95 13.45 16.31
CA MET A 59 3.59 14.87 16.35
C MET A 59 4.05 15.53 17.66
N LYS A 60 3.90 14.86 18.80
CA LYS A 60 4.41 15.31 20.08
C LYS A 60 5.94 15.43 20.10
N ALA A 61 6.64 14.54 19.40
CA ALA A 61 8.10 14.60 19.24
C ALA A 61 8.57 15.70 18.28
N GLY A 62 7.65 16.47 17.68
CA GLY A 62 7.97 17.62 16.82
C GLY A 62 7.93 17.32 15.32
N VAL A 63 7.52 16.14 14.87
CA VAL A 63 7.33 15.85 13.45
C VAL A 63 6.17 16.71 12.92
N ARG A 64 6.41 17.44 11.82
CA ARG A 64 5.43 18.35 11.20
C ARG A 64 5.09 17.98 9.75
N VAL A 65 5.91 17.17 9.12
CA VAL A 65 5.72 16.76 7.73
C VAL A 65 5.79 15.25 7.64
N PHE A 66 4.73 14.65 7.09
CA PHE A 66 4.64 13.21 6.86
C PHE A 66 4.64 12.96 5.35
N LYS A 67 5.61 12.19 4.88
CA LYS A 67 5.69 11.80 3.47
C LYS A 67 5.05 10.43 3.29
N ILE A 68 4.02 10.39 2.43
CA ILE A 68 3.37 9.15 2.03
C ILE A 68 4.00 8.67 0.72
N GLU A 69 4.41 7.41 0.67
CA GLU A 69 4.97 6.80 -0.53
C GLU A 69 3.87 6.12 -1.35
N GLY A 70 3.58 6.71 -2.52
CA GLY A 70 2.56 6.23 -3.44
C GLY A 70 3.12 5.74 -4.78
N ARG A 71 4.44 5.61 -4.93
CA ARG A 71 5.06 5.21 -6.19
C ARG A 71 4.64 3.80 -6.59
N ALA A 72 4.27 3.64 -7.85
CA ALA A 72 3.74 2.38 -8.38
C ALA A 72 2.51 1.86 -7.62
N ARG A 73 1.75 2.77 -7.00
CA ARG A 73 0.47 2.50 -6.36
C ARG A 73 -0.67 3.11 -7.17
N SER A 74 -1.86 2.55 -7.05
CA SER A 74 -3.06 3.11 -7.68
C SER A 74 -3.47 4.44 -7.02
N ALA A 75 -4.21 5.26 -7.76
CA ALA A 75 -4.76 6.51 -7.24
C ALA A 75 -5.63 6.29 -6.00
N GLU A 76 -6.39 5.20 -5.98
CA GLU A 76 -7.20 4.77 -4.85
C GLU A 76 -6.38 4.49 -3.58
N TYR A 77 -5.23 3.80 -3.72
CA TYR A 77 -4.31 3.61 -2.61
C TYR A 77 -3.89 4.95 -2.02
N VAL A 78 -3.43 5.86 -2.87
CA VAL A 78 -2.96 7.18 -2.44
C VAL A 78 -4.09 7.95 -1.76
N TYR A 79 -5.28 7.95 -2.35
CA TYR A 79 -6.46 8.60 -1.78
C TYR A 79 -6.79 8.04 -0.39
N THR A 80 -6.95 6.73 -0.26
CA THR A 80 -7.32 6.09 1.01
C THR A 80 -6.29 6.35 2.10
N VAL A 81 -4.99 6.20 1.77
CA VAL A 81 -3.91 6.44 2.74
C VAL A 81 -3.89 7.91 3.17
N VAL A 82 -3.97 8.84 2.22
CA VAL A 82 -3.97 10.28 2.53
C VAL A 82 -5.17 10.64 3.40
N GLN A 83 -6.37 10.14 3.10
CA GLN A 83 -7.54 10.42 3.93
C GLN A 83 -7.39 9.89 5.36
N CYS A 84 -6.96 8.65 5.54
CA CYS A 84 -6.75 8.08 6.87
C CYS A 84 -5.74 8.91 7.68
N TYR A 85 -4.62 9.31 7.09
CA TYR A 85 -3.61 10.09 7.79
C TYR A 85 -4.05 11.54 8.04
N LYS A 86 -4.80 12.19 7.15
CA LYS A 86 -5.40 13.52 7.40
C LYS A 86 -6.37 13.47 8.57
N GLU A 87 -7.26 12.49 8.59
CA GLU A 87 -8.21 12.29 9.68
C GLU A 87 -7.48 12.02 11.01
N ALA A 88 -6.42 11.21 10.99
CA ALA A 88 -5.64 10.92 12.18
C ALA A 88 -4.91 12.16 12.72
N ILE A 89 -4.31 12.97 11.85
CA ILE A 89 -3.65 14.23 12.23
C ILE A 89 -4.66 15.19 12.83
N ALA A 90 -5.81 15.40 12.16
CA ALA A 90 -6.88 16.26 12.69
C ALA A 90 -7.37 15.77 14.06
N ALA A 91 -7.55 14.46 14.23
CA ALA A 91 -7.97 13.90 15.50
C ALA A 91 -6.93 14.11 16.63
N VAL A 92 -5.63 14.12 16.32
CA VAL A 92 -4.59 14.48 17.30
C VAL A 92 -4.68 15.96 17.67
N GLU A 93 -4.86 16.85 16.69
CA GLU A 93 -5.00 18.29 16.90
C GLU A 93 -6.25 18.63 17.71
N ASP A 94 -7.37 17.96 17.42
CA ASP A 94 -8.64 18.15 18.12
C ASP A 94 -8.72 17.41 19.48
N GLY A 95 -7.70 16.64 19.85
CA GLY A 95 -7.69 15.85 21.08
C GLY A 95 -8.65 14.64 21.06
N THR A 96 -9.12 14.22 19.90
CA THR A 96 -10.09 13.11 19.72
C THR A 96 -9.46 11.82 19.22
N TYR A 97 -8.14 11.77 19.11
CA TYR A 97 -7.40 10.57 18.71
C TYR A 97 -7.61 9.44 19.73
N SER A 98 -8.07 8.29 19.27
CA SER A 98 -8.37 7.14 20.14
C SER A 98 -8.04 5.81 19.47
N LYS A 99 -7.97 4.75 20.27
CA LYS A 99 -7.71 3.39 19.76
C LYS A 99 -8.81 2.90 18.82
N GLU A 100 -10.05 3.29 19.06
CA GLU A 100 -11.20 2.94 18.22
C GLU A 100 -11.09 3.58 16.85
N LYS A 101 -10.72 4.86 16.79
CA LYS A 101 -10.45 5.55 15.52
C LYS A 101 -9.26 4.93 14.77
N VAL A 102 -8.20 4.62 15.48
CA VAL A 102 -7.04 3.93 14.89
C VAL A 102 -7.47 2.62 14.27
N ALA A 103 -8.25 1.78 14.95
CA ALA A 103 -8.75 0.53 14.42
C ALA A 103 -9.59 0.74 13.14
N GLN A 104 -10.43 1.77 13.08
CA GLN A 104 -11.22 2.10 11.88
C GLN A 104 -10.33 2.49 10.70
N TRP A 105 -9.29 3.31 10.92
CA TRP A 105 -8.34 3.67 9.87
C TRP A 105 -7.52 2.46 9.42
N GLU A 106 -7.13 1.58 10.34
CA GLU A 106 -6.41 0.36 10.02
C GLU A 106 -7.22 -0.59 9.14
N GLU A 107 -8.52 -0.75 9.42
CA GLU A 107 -9.41 -1.52 8.54
C GLU A 107 -9.49 -0.90 7.13
N ARG A 108 -9.61 0.42 7.03
CA ARG A 108 -9.60 1.11 5.73
C ARG A 108 -8.25 0.93 5.00
N LEU A 109 -7.13 1.01 5.71
CA LEU A 109 -5.80 0.79 5.10
C LEU A 109 -5.61 -0.66 4.60
N LYS A 110 -6.26 -1.64 5.22
CA LYS A 110 -6.25 -3.04 4.76
C LYS A 110 -6.98 -3.26 3.44
N THR A 111 -7.95 -2.40 3.08
CA THR A 111 -8.71 -2.56 1.83
C THR A 111 -7.88 -2.29 0.58
N VAL A 112 -6.84 -1.47 0.68
CA VAL A 112 -5.96 -1.12 -0.42
C VAL A 112 -4.67 -1.94 -0.43
N PHE A 113 -3.91 -1.88 -1.52
CA PHE A 113 -2.68 -2.64 -1.66
C PHE A 113 -1.75 -2.49 -0.45
N ASN A 114 -1.41 -3.61 0.18
CA ASN A 114 -0.41 -3.67 1.25
C ASN A 114 0.32 -5.03 1.23
N ARG A 115 1.42 -5.12 1.97
CA ARG A 115 2.24 -6.33 2.14
C ARG A 115 2.25 -6.83 3.58
N GLY A 116 1.16 -6.57 4.30
CA GLY A 116 1.15 -6.58 5.75
C GLY A 116 1.78 -5.30 6.29
N PHE A 117 1.48 -4.98 7.54
CA PHE A 117 1.93 -3.76 8.20
C PHE A 117 2.86 -4.05 9.35
N TRP A 118 3.78 -3.11 9.62
CA TRP A 118 4.61 -3.09 10.81
C TRP A 118 4.92 -1.66 11.22
N ASP A 119 5.40 -1.50 12.45
CA ASP A 119 5.63 -0.17 13.02
C ASP A 119 7.06 0.36 12.75
N GLY A 120 7.84 -0.35 11.94
CA GLY A 120 9.24 -0.04 11.74
C GLY A 120 10.04 -0.21 13.02
N TYR A 121 11.09 0.57 13.14
CA TYR A 121 11.94 0.59 14.34
C TYR A 121 11.54 1.67 15.36
N TYR A 122 10.43 2.38 15.11
CA TYR A 122 10.03 3.53 15.92
C TYR A 122 9.66 3.18 17.37
N LEU A 123 9.18 1.98 17.60
CA LEU A 123 8.75 1.53 18.93
C LEU A 123 9.79 0.65 19.64
N GLY A 124 11.06 0.68 19.19
CA GLY A 124 12.16 -0.03 19.80
C GLY A 124 12.35 -1.48 19.34
N GLN A 125 11.70 -1.89 18.28
CA GLN A 125 11.94 -3.20 17.65
C GLN A 125 13.38 -3.28 17.13
N LYS A 126 14.04 -4.41 17.36
CA LYS A 126 15.43 -4.63 16.92
C LYS A 126 15.53 -5.41 15.62
N LEU A 127 14.51 -6.22 15.31
CA LEU A 127 14.44 -7.03 14.10
C LEU A 127 13.35 -6.48 13.18
N GLY A 128 13.61 -6.52 11.87
CA GLY A 128 12.62 -6.16 10.85
C GLY A 128 11.54 -7.22 10.71
N GLU A 129 10.40 -6.82 10.19
CA GLU A 129 9.33 -7.72 9.79
C GLU A 129 9.23 -7.80 8.27
N TRP A 130 9.17 -9.02 7.75
CA TRP A 130 9.19 -9.31 6.33
C TRP A 130 7.81 -9.69 5.81
N SER A 131 7.56 -9.37 4.54
CA SER A 131 6.34 -9.82 3.87
C SER A 131 6.41 -11.31 3.57
N GLU A 132 5.37 -12.06 3.95
CA GLU A 132 5.26 -13.49 3.68
C GLU A 132 4.47 -13.80 2.39
N VAL A 133 3.93 -12.76 1.74
CA VAL A 133 3.04 -12.92 0.60
C VAL A 133 3.60 -12.30 -0.68
N TYR A 134 3.33 -12.95 -1.79
CA TYR A 134 3.54 -12.37 -3.12
C TYR A 134 2.37 -11.45 -3.48
N GLY A 135 2.69 -10.20 -3.85
CA GLY A 135 1.67 -9.26 -4.28
C GLY A 135 1.05 -8.48 -3.13
N SER A 136 -0.27 -8.46 -3.05
CA SER A 136 -1.03 -7.67 -2.09
C SER A 136 -1.76 -8.54 -1.08
N SER A 137 -1.73 -8.14 0.18
CA SER A 137 -2.55 -8.66 1.27
C SER A 137 -3.85 -7.88 1.44
N ALA A 138 -4.23 -7.04 0.47
CA ALA A 138 -5.48 -6.28 0.55
C ALA A 138 -6.70 -7.19 0.72
N THR A 139 -7.63 -6.76 1.55
CA THR A 139 -8.89 -7.49 1.82
C THR A 139 -9.87 -7.35 0.67
N GLU A 140 -9.76 -6.30 -0.14
CA GLU A 140 -10.56 -6.09 -1.35
C GLU A 140 -9.73 -6.36 -2.61
N LYS A 141 -10.33 -7.06 -3.58
CA LYS A 141 -9.74 -7.30 -4.90
C LYS A 141 -10.59 -6.64 -5.97
N LYS A 142 -9.91 -5.92 -6.87
CA LYS A 142 -10.58 -5.35 -8.04
C LYS A 142 -10.72 -6.42 -9.11
N GLN A 143 -11.93 -6.52 -9.65
CA GLN A 143 -12.22 -7.31 -10.84
C GLN A 143 -12.58 -6.35 -11.97
N TYR A 144 -11.85 -6.45 -13.08
CA TYR A 144 -12.20 -5.70 -14.28
C TYR A 144 -13.48 -6.26 -14.85
N ILE A 145 -14.44 -5.38 -15.15
CA ILE A 145 -15.73 -5.76 -15.71
C ILE A 145 -16.05 -5.07 -17.04
N GLY A 146 -15.45 -3.90 -17.31
CA GLY A 146 -15.75 -3.20 -18.57
C GLY A 146 -15.33 -1.74 -18.56
N LYS A 147 -15.91 -0.99 -19.50
CA LYS A 147 -15.63 0.43 -19.75
C LYS A 147 -16.87 1.27 -19.76
N GLY A 148 -16.76 2.51 -19.26
CA GLY A 148 -17.78 3.52 -19.44
C GLY A 148 -17.90 3.90 -20.92
N GLN A 149 -19.13 3.94 -21.44
CA GLN A 149 -19.43 4.33 -22.81
C GLN A 149 -19.95 5.76 -22.86
N LYS A 150 -20.94 6.07 -22.04
CA LYS A 150 -21.63 7.36 -22.07
C LYS A 150 -22.18 7.72 -20.71
N TYR A 151 -22.21 9.02 -20.45
CA TYR A 151 -22.91 9.57 -19.29
C TYR A 151 -24.02 10.52 -19.75
N PHE A 152 -25.24 10.22 -19.34
CA PHE A 152 -26.42 11.04 -19.63
C PHE A 152 -26.66 12.01 -18.47
N SER A 153 -26.04 13.17 -18.56
CA SER A 153 -25.99 14.16 -17.45
C SER A 153 -27.35 14.62 -16.96
N LYS A 154 -28.34 14.75 -17.89
CA LYS A 154 -29.73 15.14 -17.54
C LYS A 154 -30.47 14.08 -16.73
N LEU A 155 -30.10 12.83 -16.88
CA LEU A 155 -30.72 11.67 -16.22
C LEU A 155 -29.90 11.16 -15.04
N GLY A 156 -28.64 11.60 -14.93
CA GLY A 156 -27.70 11.05 -13.94
C GLY A 156 -27.34 9.58 -14.18
N VAL A 157 -27.40 9.11 -15.44
CA VAL A 157 -27.22 7.69 -15.79
C VAL A 157 -25.91 7.48 -16.55
N GLY A 158 -25.13 6.49 -16.13
CA GLY A 158 -23.94 6.01 -16.83
C GLY A 158 -24.24 4.73 -17.61
N GLU A 159 -23.77 4.65 -18.85
CA GLU A 159 -23.81 3.47 -19.69
C GLU A 159 -22.43 2.82 -19.71
N PHE A 160 -22.40 1.50 -19.50
CA PHE A 160 -21.17 0.72 -19.44
C PHE A 160 -21.25 -0.47 -20.39
N TYR A 161 -20.16 -0.70 -21.10
CA TYR A 161 -19.97 -1.91 -21.88
C TYR A 161 -19.26 -2.95 -21.03
N LEU A 162 -19.89 -4.10 -20.80
CA LEU A 162 -19.32 -5.19 -20.02
C LEU A 162 -18.47 -6.07 -20.94
N GLU A 163 -17.18 -6.14 -20.64
CA GLU A 163 -16.21 -6.97 -21.37
C GLU A 163 -15.92 -8.29 -20.65
N ALA A 164 -16.08 -8.30 -19.32
CA ALA A 164 -15.83 -9.49 -18.49
C ALA A 164 -16.72 -9.49 -17.25
N GLY A 165 -17.27 -10.64 -16.92
CA GLY A 165 -18.09 -10.79 -15.72
C GLY A 165 -19.43 -10.08 -15.78
N SER A 166 -20.00 -9.82 -14.62
CA SER A 166 -21.29 -9.13 -14.44
C SER A 166 -21.30 -8.42 -13.09
N PHE A 167 -22.22 -7.50 -12.93
CA PHE A 167 -22.51 -6.90 -11.63
C PHE A 167 -24.03 -6.77 -11.44
N LYS A 168 -24.46 -6.61 -10.21
CA LYS A 168 -25.85 -6.48 -9.82
C LYS A 168 -26.05 -5.28 -8.90
N LYS A 169 -27.30 -4.92 -8.68
CA LYS A 169 -27.64 -3.85 -7.72
C LYS A 169 -27.12 -4.20 -6.33
N GLY A 170 -26.36 -3.27 -5.75
CA GLY A 170 -25.72 -3.41 -4.45
C GLY A 170 -24.21 -3.74 -4.53
N ASP A 171 -23.69 -4.09 -5.70
CA ASP A 171 -22.24 -4.26 -5.87
C ASP A 171 -21.54 -2.90 -5.84
N LYS A 172 -20.34 -2.88 -5.25
CA LYS A 172 -19.49 -1.69 -5.21
C LYS A 172 -18.72 -1.58 -6.52
N LEU A 173 -18.91 -0.51 -7.25
CA LEU A 173 -18.24 -0.24 -8.51
C LEU A 173 -17.15 0.82 -8.32
N LEU A 174 -15.97 0.53 -8.83
CA LEU A 174 -14.86 1.49 -8.91
C LEU A 174 -14.74 2.00 -10.35
N ILE A 175 -15.05 3.27 -10.55
CA ILE A 175 -14.93 3.93 -11.86
C ILE A 175 -13.66 4.78 -11.86
N VAL A 176 -12.80 4.53 -12.83
CA VAL A 176 -11.52 5.27 -12.97
C VAL A 176 -11.45 5.88 -14.35
N GLY A 177 -11.24 7.18 -14.42
CA GLY A 177 -11.08 7.92 -15.67
C GLY A 177 -10.02 9.01 -15.58
N PRO A 178 -9.44 9.44 -16.73
CA PRO A 178 -8.37 10.46 -16.75
C PRO A 178 -8.80 11.80 -16.16
N THR A 179 -10.04 12.18 -16.36
CA THR A 179 -10.63 13.44 -15.88
C THR A 179 -11.50 13.27 -14.64
N THR A 180 -12.16 12.10 -14.52
CA THR A 180 -13.04 11.77 -13.39
C THR A 180 -12.25 11.45 -12.12
N GLY A 181 -11.00 10.98 -12.27
CA GLY A 181 -10.26 10.42 -11.14
C GLY A 181 -10.85 9.08 -10.73
N VAL A 182 -11.12 8.93 -9.44
CA VAL A 182 -11.67 7.72 -8.83
C VAL A 182 -13.05 8.03 -8.24
N LEU A 183 -14.05 7.27 -8.64
CA LEU A 183 -15.41 7.30 -8.07
C LEU A 183 -15.78 5.90 -7.52
N TYR A 184 -16.54 5.88 -6.44
CA TYR A 184 -17.09 4.68 -5.78
C TYR A 184 -18.63 4.71 -5.84
#